data_d7b4efb7dd648f0e91af3ff6951d9170
#
_entry.id   d7b4efb7dd648f0e91af3ff6951d9170
#
_cell.length_a   1.000
_cell.length_b   1.000
_cell.length_c   1.000
_cell.angle_alpha   90.00
_cell.angle_beta   90.00
_cell.angle_gamma   90.00
#
_symmetry.space_group_name_H-M   'P 1'
#
loop_
_entity.id
_entity.type
_entity.pdbx_description
1 polymer ?
#
loop_
_entity_poly.entity_id
_entity_poly.type
_entity_poly.pdbx_seq_one_letter_code
_entity_poly.pdbx_strand_id
1 'polypeptide(L)'
;VLGSRGLGDVYKRQDKDMYDISPEELKDYSAYTIVDIRDDMSYAYGHLPDAISVPQAELSTYIDEWKDTGKVLIYCKRGEVSSDAVLMLREQGVEAYNLKGGYMAWLMLAMQEPVEQTDVDFAKDVENSIRKRFRKKIWCKFTKAINEYELVKPGDNIAVCISGGKDSMLMAKLFQELKRHNKFPFGVQFLVMDPGYSPENRQVIETNAKNLNIPITIFESDIFESVFHVEKSPCYLCARMRRGHLYSQAKALGCNKIALGHHYDDVIETILMGMLYGAQVQTMMPKLHSTNFEGMELIRPLYLVREDDIKAWRDANHLHFIQCACKFTDTCSSCDKDGQSNSKRLEVKKLIHELAKTNPFVEGNIFKSVENVNLSTVIAYKQNGVKHHFLDDYDKE
;
A
#
# COMPACT_ATOMS: atom_id res chain seq x y z
N VAL A 1 -38.74 16.09 27.71
CA VAL A 1 -37.98 16.73 26.63
C VAL A 1 -37.19 15.67 25.85
N LEU A 2 -37.89 14.95 24.99
CA LEU A 2 -37.32 14.02 24.00
C LEU A 2 -37.97 14.37 22.65
N GLY A 3 -37.52 15.40 21.94
CA GLY A 3 -38.21 15.70 20.69
C GLY A 3 -37.54 16.60 19.69
N SER A 4 -36.44 17.29 20.00
CA SER A 4 -35.89 18.27 19.07
C SER A 4 -34.54 17.92 18.44
N ARG A 5 -33.83 16.92 18.93
CA ARG A 5 -32.53 16.49 18.31
C ARG A 5 -32.72 15.47 17.18
N GLY A 6 -33.77 14.67 17.19
CA GLY A 6 -33.97 13.63 16.17
C GLY A 6 -34.54 14.11 14.82
N LEU A 7 -35.30 15.20 14.79
CA LEU A 7 -35.90 15.73 13.58
C LEU A 7 -34.89 16.50 12.71
N GLY A 8 -33.99 17.26 13.32
CA GLY A 8 -32.93 17.97 12.59
C GLY A 8 -31.95 17.03 11.88
N ASP A 9 -31.64 15.89 12.49
CA ASP A 9 -30.74 14.89 11.90
C ASP A 9 -31.41 14.09 10.78
N VAL A 10 -32.72 13.89 10.83
CA VAL A 10 -33.50 13.22 9.77
C VAL A 10 -33.61 14.12 8.54
N TYR A 11 -33.89 15.42 8.71
CA TYR A 11 -33.95 16.37 7.60
C TYR A 11 -32.57 16.54 6.93
N LYS A 12 -31.50 16.64 7.70
CA LYS A 12 -30.13 16.70 7.15
C LYS A 12 -29.72 15.42 6.40
N ARG A 13 -30.23 14.25 6.76
CA ARG A 13 -30.01 13.01 6.02
C ARG A 13 -30.76 12.96 4.70
N GLN A 14 -32.02 13.43 4.65
CA GLN A 14 -32.80 13.47 3.42
C GLN A 14 -32.22 14.42 2.37
N ASP A 15 -31.63 15.54 2.80
CA ASP A 15 -30.96 16.47 1.87
C ASP A 15 -29.64 15.89 1.30
N LYS A 16 -28.93 15.03 2.06
CA LYS A 16 -27.69 14.39 1.60
C LYS A 16 -27.94 13.40 0.46
N ASP A 17 -28.96 12.55 0.58
CA ASP A 17 -29.27 11.52 -0.42
C ASP A 17 -29.74 12.10 -1.76
N MET A 18 -30.21 13.35 -1.79
CA MET A 18 -30.74 14.02 -2.98
C MET A 18 -29.65 14.31 -4.04
N TYR A 19 -28.40 14.42 -3.63
CA TYR A 19 -27.27 14.74 -4.52
C TYR A 19 -26.31 13.54 -4.70
N ASP A 20 -26.72 12.37 -4.28
CA ASP A 20 -25.96 11.14 -4.46
C ASP A 20 -26.13 10.60 -5.88
N ILE A 21 -25.03 10.17 -6.47
CA ILE A 21 -24.99 9.37 -7.70
C ILE A 21 -24.37 8.03 -7.34
N SER A 22 -25.05 6.94 -7.63
CA SER A 22 -24.48 5.61 -7.44
C SER A 22 -23.44 5.30 -8.52
N PRO A 23 -22.43 4.45 -8.23
CA PRO A 23 -21.46 4.06 -9.25
C PRO A 23 -22.09 3.45 -10.51
N GLU A 24 -23.22 2.73 -10.38
CA GLU A 24 -23.96 2.11 -11.49
C GLU A 24 -24.62 3.15 -12.41
N GLU A 25 -24.96 4.32 -11.85
CA GLU A 25 -25.55 5.45 -12.60
C GLU A 25 -24.48 6.27 -13.32
N LEU A 26 -23.23 6.19 -12.89
CA LEU A 26 -22.09 6.92 -13.47
C LEU A 26 -21.61 6.24 -14.76
N LYS A 27 -22.34 6.43 -15.86
CA LYS A 27 -22.02 5.83 -17.17
C LYS A 27 -21.11 6.70 -18.05
N ASP A 28 -21.16 8.01 -17.87
CA ASP A 28 -20.38 8.97 -18.64
C ASP A 28 -19.55 9.84 -17.69
N TYR A 29 -18.28 9.51 -17.57
CA TYR A 29 -17.33 10.26 -16.74
C TYR A 29 -17.08 11.67 -17.30
N SER A 30 -17.15 11.85 -18.62
CA SER A 30 -16.89 13.15 -19.29
C SER A 30 -17.96 14.21 -19.01
N ALA A 31 -19.13 13.80 -18.49
CA ALA A 31 -20.20 14.72 -18.10
C ALA A 31 -19.91 15.48 -16.79
N TYR A 32 -18.82 15.14 -16.10
CA TYR A 32 -18.49 15.69 -14.79
C TYR A 32 -17.04 16.14 -14.72
N THR A 33 -16.76 17.19 -13.97
CA THR A 33 -15.44 17.39 -13.36
C THR A 33 -15.36 16.51 -12.14
N ILE A 34 -14.54 15.45 -12.19
CA ILE A 34 -14.44 14.43 -11.13
C ILE A 34 -13.34 14.82 -10.16
N VAL A 35 -13.68 14.93 -8.88
CA VAL A 35 -12.80 15.44 -7.83
C VAL A 35 -12.62 14.40 -6.73
N ASP A 36 -11.38 13.98 -6.54
CA ASP A 36 -10.96 13.14 -5.41
C ASP A 36 -10.50 14.01 -4.25
N ILE A 37 -11.25 13.97 -3.15
CA ILE A 37 -10.90 14.74 -1.95
C ILE A 37 -10.06 13.97 -0.92
N ARG A 38 -9.61 12.76 -1.29
CA ARG A 38 -8.69 11.99 -0.46
C ARG A 38 -7.29 12.60 -0.52
N ASP A 39 -6.41 12.10 0.31
CA ASP A 39 -4.99 12.51 0.28
C ASP A 39 -4.29 12.08 -1.04
N ASP A 40 -3.20 12.78 -1.38
CA ASP A 40 -2.42 12.55 -2.60
C ASP A 40 -1.92 11.11 -2.76
N MET A 41 -1.64 10.42 -1.64
CA MET A 41 -1.20 9.01 -1.69
C MET A 41 -2.35 8.11 -2.08
N SER A 42 -3.55 8.33 -1.55
CA SER A 42 -4.76 7.60 -1.91
C SER A 42 -5.10 7.82 -3.37
N TYR A 43 -5.01 9.05 -3.86
CA TYR A 43 -5.18 9.39 -5.26
C TYR A 43 -4.13 8.69 -6.15
N ALA A 44 -2.85 8.81 -5.84
CA ALA A 44 -1.76 8.18 -6.59
C ALA A 44 -1.82 6.64 -6.58
N TYR A 45 -2.42 6.06 -5.55
CA TYR A 45 -2.61 4.62 -5.45
C TYR A 45 -3.69 4.11 -6.42
N GLY A 46 -4.75 4.88 -6.61
CA GLY A 46 -5.83 4.59 -7.55
C GLY A 46 -6.96 5.60 -7.38
N HIS A 47 -7.54 6.06 -8.49
CA HIS A 47 -8.60 7.06 -8.57
C HIS A 47 -9.59 6.70 -9.68
N LEU A 48 -10.73 7.36 -9.74
CA LEU A 48 -11.66 7.23 -10.85
C LEU A 48 -11.03 7.77 -12.14
N PRO A 49 -11.42 7.28 -13.33
CA PRO A 49 -10.97 7.84 -14.60
C PRO A 49 -11.17 9.35 -14.64
N ASP A 50 -10.17 10.07 -15.17
CA ASP A 50 -10.15 11.52 -15.35
C ASP A 50 -10.35 12.37 -14.07
N ALA A 51 -10.25 11.75 -12.89
CA ALA A 51 -10.36 12.46 -11.62
C ALA A 51 -9.13 13.36 -11.37
N ILE A 52 -9.38 14.54 -10.79
CA ILE A 52 -8.34 15.43 -10.27
C ILE A 52 -8.22 15.29 -8.75
N SER A 53 -6.99 15.41 -8.21
CA SER A 53 -6.75 15.41 -6.77
C SER A 53 -6.90 16.82 -6.22
N VAL A 54 -7.90 17.03 -5.38
CA VAL A 54 -8.10 18.30 -4.65
C VAL A 54 -8.43 17.95 -3.21
N PRO A 55 -7.46 18.02 -2.29
CA PRO A 55 -7.68 17.77 -0.88
C PRO A 55 -8.84 18.59 -0.32
N GLN A 56 -9.60 18.03 0.62
CA GLN A 56 -10.79 18.68 1.18
C GLN A 56 -10.54 20.12 1.65
N ALA A 57 -9.37 20.40 2.24
CA ALA A 57 -9.00 21.72 2.73
C ALA A 57 -8.87 22.78 1.62
N GLU A 58 -8.66 22.34 0.38
CA GLU A 58 -8.45 23.23 -0.79
C GLU A 58 -9.70 23.45 -1.63
N LEU A 59 -10.82 22.76 -1.34
CA LEU A 59 -12.06 22.85 -2.11
C LEU A 59 -12.57 24.28 -2.29
N SER A 60 -12.41 25.12 -1.27
CA SER A 60 -12.87 26.52 -1.32
C SER A 60 -12.15 27.37 -2.38
N THR A 61 -10.95 26.99 -2.79
CA THR A 61 -10.17 27.74 -3.79
C THR A 61 -10.66 27.51 -5.22
N TYR A 62 -11.45 26.44 -5.45
CA TYR A 62 -11.97 26.06 -6.75
C TYR A 62 -13.43 26.45 -6.98
N ILE A 63 -14.11 27.04 -5.98
CA ILE A 63 -15.54 27.35 -6.04
C ILE A 63 -15.89 28.22 -7.25
N ASP A 64 -15.13 29.28 -7.49
CA ASP A 64 -15.43 30.21 -8.58
C ASP A 64 -15.20 29.58 -9.96
N GLU A 65 -14.18 28.74 -10.11
CA GLU A 65 -13.93 27.97 -11.32
C GLU A 65 -15.06 26.96 -11.58
N TRP A 66 -15.52 26.27 -10.55
CA TRP A 66 -16.52 25.22 -10.70
C TRP A 66 -17.95 25.73 -10.90
N LYS A 67 -18.26 26.97 -10.57
CA LYS A 67 -19.56 27.60 -10.93
C LYS A 67 -19.79 27.66 -12.45
N ASP A 68 -18.70 27.78 -13.20
CA ASP A 68 -18.75 27.96 -14.65
C ASP A 68 -18.48 26.65 -15.42
N THR A 69 -17.94 25.62 -14.77
CA THR A 69 -17.52 24.36 -15.43
C THR A 69 -18.63 23.30 -15.56
N GLY A 70 -19.82 23.51 -14.97
CA GLY A 70 -20.93 22.56 -15.02
C GLY A 70 -20.99 21.62 -13.83
N LYS A 71 -21.22 20.33 -14.06
CA LYS A 71 -21.43 19.34 -12.98
C LYS A 71 -20.11 18.87 -12.38
N VAL A 72 -20.01 18.92 -11.06
CA VAL A 72 -18.84 18.45 -10.31
C VAL A 72 -19.21 17.21 -9.51
N LEU A 73 -18.54 16.10 -9.76
CA LEU A 73 -18.70 14.86 -8.97
C LEU A 73 -17.57 14.75 -7.96
N ILE A 74 -17.92 14.74 -6.68
CA ILE A 74 -16.94 14.68 -5.58
C ILE A 74 -17.01 13.31 -4.92
N TYR A 75 -15.87 12.73 -4.62
CA TYR A 75 -15.82 11.52 -3.86
C TYR A 75 -14.68 11.49 -2.83
N CYS A 76 -14.96 10.81 -1.73
CA CYS A 76 -13.97 10.40 -0.73
C CYS A 76 -13.87 8.86 -0.70
N LYS A 77 -13.33 8.29 0.35
CA LYS A 77 -13.20 6.83 0.47
C LYS A 77 -14.54 6.10 0.49
N ARG A 78 -15.55 6.60 1.27
CA ARG A 78 -16.85 5.96 1.50
C ARG A 78 -18.07 6.83 1.17
N GLY A 79 -17.88 8.02 0.67
CA GLY A 79 -18.98 8.92 0.32
C GLY A 79 -19.52 9.79 1.46
N GLU A 80 -19.07 9.61 2.70
CA GLU A 80 -19.59 10.33 3.87
C GLU A 80 -19.06 11.77 3.94
N VAL A 81 -17.73 11.91 3.89
CA VAL A 81 -17.04 13.22 3.94
C VAL A 81 -17.34 14.05 2.68
N SER A 82 -17.39 13.40 1.52
CA SER A 82 -17.73 14.07 0.26
C SER A 82 -19.18 14.52 0.19
N SER A 83 -20.11 13.84 0.87
CA SER A 83 -21.49 14.28 0.99
C SER A 83 -21.60 15.63 1.73
N ASP A 84 -20.84 15.81 2.82
CA ASP A 84 -20.79 17.11 3.53
C ASP A 84 -20.15 18.20 2.67
N ALA A 85 -19.08 17.87 1.93
CA ALA A 85 -18.44 18.79 0.99
C ALA A 85 -19.39 19.23 -0.14
N VAL A 86 -20.20 18.33 -0.67
CA VAL A 86 -21.21 18.64 -1.70
C VAL A 86 -22.24 19.64 -1.19
N LEU A 87 -22.77 19.48 0.02
CA LEU A 87 -23.71 20.44 0.59
C LEU A 87 -23.09 21.83 0.70
N MET A 88 -21.87 21.93 1.21
CA MET A 88 -21.14 23.20 1.32
C MET A 88 -20.94 23.87 -0.07
N LEU A 89 -20.58 23.11 -1.09
CA LEU A 89 -20.36 23.64 -2.44
C LEU A 89 -21.66 24.08 -3.10
N ARG A 90 -22.75 23.37 -2.87
CA ARG A 90 -24.08 23.76 -3.36
C ARG A 90 -24.61 25.04 -2.72
N GLU A 91 -24.36 25.24 -1.42
CA GLU A 91 -24.66 26.52 -0.74
C GLU A 91 -23.91 27.70 -1.39
N GLN A 92 -22.74 27.44 -2.00
CA GLN A 92 -21.94 28.44 -2.73
C GLN A 92 -22.29 28.55 -4.21
N GLY A 93 -23.30 27.80 -4.69
CA GLY A 93 -23.81 27.88 -6.08
C GLY A 93 -23.14 26.94 -7.08
N VAL A 94 -22.32 25.98 -6.63
CA VAL A 94 -21.72 24.95 -7.49
C VAL A 94 -22.68 23.80 -7.71
N GLU A 95 -22.84 23.31 -8.94
CA GLU A 95 -23.64 22.12 -9.25
C GLU A 95 -22.87 20.83 -8.89
N ALA A 96 -22.75 20.52 -7.58
CA ALA A 96 -21.98 19.42 -7.07
C ALA A 96 -22.83 18.17 -6.76
N TYR A 97 -22.25 16.99 -6.95
CA TYR A 97 -22.83 15.67 -6.68
C TYR A 97 -21.85 14.81 -5.87
N ASN A 98 -22.36 13.92 -5.05
CA ASN A 98 -21.59 12.97 -4.27
C ASN A 98 -21.61 11.59 -4.92
N LEU A 99 -20.46 10.92 -5.02
CA LEU A 99 -20.43 9.51 -5.38
C LEU A 99 -20.84 8.67 -4.17
N LYS A 100 -22.01 8.05 -4.25
CA LYS A 100 -22.55 7.21 -3.17
C LYS A 100 -21.64 6.04 -2.87
N GLY A 101 -21.26 5.88 -1.59
CA GLY A 101 -20.31 4.86 -1.17
C GLY A 101 -18.84 5.15 -1.58
N GLY A 102 -18.59 6.27 -2.26
CA GLY A 102 -17.26 6.77 -2.59
C GLY A 102 -16.42 5.85 -3.46
N TYR A 103 -15.10 6.02 -3.36
CA TYR A 103 -14.13 5.19 -4.09
C TYR A 103 -14.31 3.69 -3.90
N MET A 104 -14.70 3.25 -2.68
CA MET A 104 -14.88 1.82 -2.40
C MET A 104 -16.05 1.22 -3.17
N ALA A 105 -17.19 1.89 -3.25
CA ALA A 105 -18.33 1.39 -4.01
C ALA A 105 -18.03 1.34 -5.51
N TRP A 106 -17.36 2.36 -6.04
CA TRP A 106 -16.89 2.36 -7.43
C TRP A 106 -15.89 1.21 -7.69
N LEU A 107 -14.93 1.01 -6.78
CA LEU A 107 -13.94 -0.06 -6.89
C LEU A 107 -14.61 -1.44 -6.95
N MET A 108 -15.61 -1.67 -6.09
CA MET A 108 -16.37 -2.91 -6.07
C MET A 108 -17.11 -3.15 -7.38
N LEU A 109 -17.71 -2.11 -7.98
CA LEU A 109 -18.37 -2.19 -9.27
C LEU A 109 -17.37 -2.47 -10.39
N ALA A 110 -16.27 -1.71 -10.45
CA ALA A 110 -15.23 -1.87 -11.47
C ALA A 110 -14.60 -3.27 -11.46
N MET A 111 -14.55 -3.93 -10.29
CA MET A 111 -14.08 -5.32 -10.16
C MET A 111 -15.13 -6.35 -10.57
N GLN A 112 -16.41 -5.98 -10.62
CA GLN A 112 -17.52 -6.88 -11.03
C GLN A 112 -17.80 -6.79 -12.53
N GLU A 113 -17.34 -5.73 -13.21
CA GLU A 113 -17.47 -5.65 -14.67
C GLU A 113 -16.81 -6.90 -15.27
N PRO A 114 -17.55 -7.70 -16.08
CA PRO A 114 -16.98 -8.86 -16.67
C PRO A 114 -15.87 -8.39 -17.62
N VAL A 115 -14.64 -8.78 -17.32
CA VAL A 115 -13.62 -8.82 -18.37
C VAL A 115 -14.21 -9.75 -19.41
N GLU A 116 -14.41 -9.31 -20.65
CA GLU A 116 -14.99 -10.10 -21.76
C GLU A 116 -14.22 -11.40 -22.05
N GLN A 117 -13.14 -11.64 -21.30
CA GLN A 117 -12.30 -12.83 -21.31
C GLN A 117 -12.67 -13.77 -20.15
N THR A 118 -12.54 -15.08 -20.37
CA THR A 118 -12.68 -16.05 -19.28
C THR A 118 -11.65 -15.76 -18.18
N ASP A 119 -11.99 -15.95 -16.91
CA ASP A 119 -11.11 -15.73 -15.74
C ASP A 119 -9.72 -16.38 -15.93
N VAL A 120 -9.66 -17.51 -16.63
CA VAL A 120 -8.42 -18.25 -16.93
C VAL A 120 -7.54 -17.50 -17.94
N ASP A 121 -8.12 -16.85 -18.93
CA ASP A 121 -7.38 -16.11 -19.96
C ASP A 121 -6.84 -14.80 -19.38
N PHE A 122 -7.61 -14.10 -18.55
CA PHE A 122 -7.16 -12.90 -17.84
C PHE A 122 -5.93 -13.15 -16.96
N ALA A 123 -5.97 -14.19 -16.10
CA ALA A 123 -4.83 -14.54 -15.26
C ALA A 123 -3.56 -14.88 -16.09
N LYS A 124 -3.73 -15.53 -17.24
CA LYS A 124 -2.63 -15.81 -18.18
C LYS A 124 -2.08 -14.56 -18.83
N ASP A 125 -2.93 -13.60 -19.19
CA ASP A 125 -2.49 -12.34 -19.79
C ASP A 125 -1.69 -11.50 -18.78
N VAL A 126 -2.12 -11.45 -17.52
CA VAL A 126 -1.35 -10.85 -16.43
C VAL A 126 0.03 -11.53 -16.27
N GLU A 127 0.10 -12.87 -16.33
CA GLU A 127 1.36 -13.61 -16.28
C GLU A 127 2.24 -13.31 -17.49
N ASN A 128 1.65 -13.28 -18.70
CA ASN A 128 2.35 -12.93 -19.93
C ASN A 128 2.90 -11.50 -19.90
N SER A 129 2.19 -10.56 -19.28
CA SER A 129 2.66 -9.19 -19.11
C SER A 129 3.96 -9.13 -18.29
N ILE A 130 4.07 -9.93 -17.23
CA ILE A 130 5.30 -10.07 -16.43
C ILE A 130 6.45 -10.63 -17.26
N ARG A 131 6.20 -11.68 -18.05
CA ARG A 131 7.21 -12.35 -18.88
C ARG A 131 7.70 -11.52 -20.06
N LYS A 132 6.83 -10.66 -20.63
CA LYS A 132 7.11 -9.88 -21.85
C LYS A 132 7.35 -8.40 -21.51
N ARG A 133 6.26 -7.63 -21.28
CA ARG A 133 6.28 -6.17 -21.13
C ARG A 133 7.10 -5.72 -19.92
N PHE A 134 6.92 -6.38 -18.78
CA PHE A 134 7.58 -6.04 -17.51
C PHE A 134 8.81 -6.90 -17.19
N ARG A 135 9.28 -7.70 -18.15
CA ARG A 135 10.40 -8.63 -17.93
C ARG A 135 11.63 -7.95 -17.32
N LYS A 136 12.13 -6.88 -17.95
CA LYS A 136 13.37 -6.21 -17.52
C LYS A 136 13.16 -5.46 -16.19
N LYS A 137 12.01 -4.85 -16.03
CA LYS A 137 11.71 -3.94 -14.92
C LYS A 137 11.28 -4.67 -13.66
N ILE A 138 10.53 -5.78 -13.78
CA ILE A 138 10.00 -6.54 -12.66
C ILE A 138 10.66 -7.92 -12.56
N TRP A 139 10.46 -8.80 -13.54
CA TRP A 139 10.92 -10.20 -13.46
C TRP A 139 12.42 -10.32 -13.25
N CYS A 140 13.23 -9.65 -14.05
CA CYS A 140 14.69 -9.69 -13.92
C CYS A 140 15.17 -9.08 -12.61
N LYS A 141 14.51 -8.05 -12.09
CA LYS A 141 14.85 -7.46 -10.80
C LYS A 141 14.50 -8.37 -9.63
N PHE A 142 13.31 -9.00 -9.69
CA PHE A 142 12.89 -10.01 -8.73
C PHE A 142 13.86 -11.21 -8.70
N THR A 143 14.16 -11.81 -9.85
CA THR A 143 15.08 -12.95 -9.93
C THR A 143 16.51 -12.57 -9.55
N LYS A 144 16.93 -11.33 -9.84
CA LYS A 144 18.21 -10.80 -9.37
C LYS A 144 18.24 -10.76 -7.84
N ALA A 145 17.21 -10.23 -7.17
CA ALA A 145 17.14 -10.20 -5.71
C ALA A 145 17.16 -11.61 -5.10
N ILE A 146 16.40 -12.56 -5.70
CA ILE A 146 16.39 -13.97 -5.27
C ILE A 146 17.80 -14.55 -5.27
N ASN A 147 18.57 -14.32 -6.32
CA ASN A 147 19.90 -14.89 -6.49
C ASN A 147 20.97 -14.15 -5.68
N GLU A 148 20.99 -12.82 -5.76
CA GLU A 148 22.03 -11.98 -5.13
C GLU A 148 22.00 -12.07 -3.61
N TYR A 149 20.78 -12.11 -3.04
CA TYR A 149 20.62 -12.20 -1.58
C TYR A 149 20.30 -13.62 -1.11
N GLU A 150 20.35 -14.63 -1.98
CA GLU A 150 20.04 -16.03 -1.66
C GLU A 150 18.72 -16.18 -0.90
N LEU A 151 17.65 -15.58 -1.42
CA LEU A 151 16.36 -15.52 -0.72
C LEU A 151 15.63 -16.85 -0.74
N VAL A 152 15.82 -17.67 -1.77
CA VAL A 152 15.17 -18.97 -1.94
C VAL A 152 16.24 -20.05 -2.15
N LYS A 153 16.16 -21.14 -1.37
CA LYS A 153 17.07 -22.28 -1.42
C LYS A 153 16.31 -23.59 -1.71
N PRO A 154 17.00 -24.61 -2.19
CA PRO A 154 16.40 -25.94 -2.33
C PRO A 154 15.79 -26.43 -1.01
N GLY A 155 14.56 -26.93 -1.08
CA GLY A 155 13.84 -27.45 0.10
C GLY A 155 13.13 -26.39 0.95
N ASP A 156 13.26 -25.09 0.66
CA ASP A 156 12.47 -24.06 1.33
C ASP A 156 10.97 -24.27 1.15
N ASN A 157 10.20 -23.94 2.18
CA ASN A 157 8.75 -23.79 2.10
C ASN A 157 8.40 -22.35 2.55
N ILE A 158 7.88 -21.55 1.61
CA ILE A 158 7.78 -20.10 1.74
C ILE A 158 6.33 -19.68 1.89
N ALA A 159 5.99 -19.00 2.97
CA ALA A 159 4.73 -18.33 3.14
C ALA A 159 4.79 -16.93 2.50
N VAL A 160 4.14 -16.77 1.35
CA VAL A 160 3.96 -15.49 0.67
C VAL A 160 2.81 -14.74 1.33
N CYS A 161 3.14 -13.66 2.05
CA CYS A 161 2.17 -12.91 2.83
C CYS A 161 1.46 -11.87 1.97
N ILE A 162 0.16 -12.02 1.85
CA ILE A 162 -0.71 -11.16 1.03
C ILE A 162 -1.48 -10.21 1.93
N SER A 163 -1.35 -8.90 1.68
CA SER A 163 -2.07 -7.83 2.37
C SER A 163 -3.27 -7.29 1.56
N GLY A 164 -3.44 -7.76 0.32
CA GLY A 164 -4.44 -7.26 -0.62
C GLY A 164 -3.99 -6.06 -1.45
N GLY A 165 -2.83 -5.48 -1.17
CA GLY A 165 -2.25 -4.38 -1.96
C GLY A 165 -1.49 -4.87 -3.19
N LYS A 166 -1.23 -3.96 -4.13
CA LYS A 166 -0.54 -4.20 -5.41
C LYS A 166 0.76 -4.98 -5.28
N ASP A 167 1.58 -4.64 -4.26
CA ASP A 167 2.92 -5.21 -4.07
C ASP A 167 2.86 -6.68 -3.69
N SER A 168 1.98 -7.02 -2.75
CA SER A 168 1.80 -8.40 -2.27
C SER A 168 1.16 -9.31 -3.32
N MET A 169 0.23 -8.79 -4.12
CA MET A 169 -0.40 -9.54 -5.21
C MET A 169 0.57 -9.77 -6.37
N LEU A 170 1.37 -8.75 -6.75
CA LEU A 170 2.45 -8.94 -7.72
C LEU A 170 3.46 -9.98 -7.23
N MET A 171 3.89 -9.89 -5.95
CA MET A 171 4.81 -10.86 -5.36
C MET A 171 4.27 -12.28 -5.44
N ALA A 172 2.98 -12.48 -5.18
CA ALA A 172 2.34 -13.79 -5.30
C ALA A 172 2.40 -14.33 -6.75
N LYS A 173 2.11 -13.49 -7.75
CA LYS A 173 2.24 -13.86 -9.18
C LYS A 173 3.69 -14.20 -9.56
N LEU A 174 4.65 -13.44 -9.06
CA LEU A 174 6.08 -13.69 -9.29
C LEU A 174 6.54 -15.02 -8.67
N PHE A 175 6.04 -15.39 -7.50
CA PHE A 175 6.32 -16.71 -6.92
C PHE A 175 5.66 -17.85 -7.67
N GLN A 176 4.44 -17.68 -8.19
CA GLN A 176 3.82 -18.67 -9.08
C GLN A 176 4.67 -18.89 -10.34
N GLU A 177 5.17 -17.80 -10.93
CA GLU A 177 6.04 -17.85 -12.10
C GLU A 177 7.41 -18.46 -11.77
N LEU A 178 8.02 -18.08 -10.64
CA LEU A 178 9.28 -18.66 -10.18
C LEU A 178 9.16 -20.18 -9.99
N LYS A 179 8.05 -20.64 -9.40
CA LYS A 179 7.79 -22.07 -9.18
C LYS A 179 7.69 -22.88 -10.50
N ARG A 180 7.18 -22.25 -11.57
CA ARG A 180 7.12 -22.90 -12.91
C ARG A 180 8.49 -23.03 -13.58
N HIS A 181 9.40 -22.09 -13.30
CA HIS A 181 10.70 -21.97 -13.97
C HIS A 181 11.90 -22.21 -13.05
N ASN A 182 11.68 -22.74 -11.87
CA ASN A 182 12.74 -22.97 -10.90
C ASN A 182 13.70 -24.10 -11.35
N LYS A 183 14.94 -23.98 -10.88
CA LYS A 183 16.00 -24.98 -11.11
C LYS A 183 16.07 -26.02 -10.00
N PHE A 184 15.32 -25.88 -8.93
CA PHE A 184 15.32 -26.73 -7.75
C PHE A 184 13.93 -26.73 -7.07
N PRO A 185 13.56 -27.78 -6.33
CA PRO A 185 12.27 -27.84 -5.67
C PRO A 185 12.19 -26.92 -4.45
N PHE A 186 11.09 -26.16 -4.31
CA PHE A 186 10.69 -25.44 -3.11
C PHE A 186 9.14 -25.36 -3.03
N GLY A 187 8.62 -25.19 -1.81
CA GLY A 187 7.19 -25.03 -1.56
C GLY A 187 6.79 -23.55 -1.46
N VAL A 188 5.53 -23.25 -1.80
CA VAL A 188 4.94 -21.93 -1.65
C VAL A 188 3.52 -22.06 -1.10
N GLN A 189 3.22 -21.28 -0.07
CA GLN A 189 1.89 -21.09 0.51
C GLN A 189 1.53 -19.60 0.40
N PHE A 190 0.28 -19.30 0.03
CA PHE A 190 -0.19 -17.90 -0.07
C PHE A 190 -1.09 -17.59 1.11
N LEU A 191 -0.62 -16.76 2.03
CA LEU A 191 -1.29 -16.47 3.28
C LEU A 191 -1.86 -15.05 3.32
N VAL A 192 -3.15 -14.95 3.63
CA VAL A 192 -3.81 -13.69 3.97
C VAL A 192 -4.10 -13.71 5.46
N MET A 193 -3.57 -12.75 6.18
CA MET A 193 -3.97 -12.53 7.56
C MET A 193 -5.05 -11.46 7.60
N ASP A 194 -6.24 -11.84 8.05
CA ASP A 194 -7.34 -10.91 8.32
C ASP A 194 -7.28 -10.43 9.77
N PRO A 195 -6.89 -9.17 10.02
CA PRO A 195 -6.80 -8.61 11.36
C PRO A 195 -8.12 -7.99 11.83
N GLY A 196 -9.24 -8.31 11.19
CA GLY A 196 -10.57 -7.73 11.35
C GLY A 196 -10.93 -6.75 10.22
N TYR A 197 -10.72 -7.14 8.98
CA TYR A 197 -11.09 -6.35 7.80
C TYR A 197 -12.60 -6.05 7.77
N SER A 198 -12.97 -4.97 7.07
CA SER A 198 -14.36 -4.80 6.69
C SER A 198 -14.76 -5.86 5.63
N PRO A 199 -16.05 -6.24 5.54
CA PRO A 199 -16.53 -7.20 4.53
C PRO A 199 -16.13 -6.81 3.11
N GLU A 200 -16.17 -5.51 2.79
CA GLU A 200 -15.82 -4.98 1.47
C GLU A 200 -14.32 -5.19 1.17
N ASN A 201 -13.45 -4.84 2.12
CA ASN A 201 -12.01 -5.03 1.95
C ASN A 201 -11.65 -6.51 1.77
N ARG A 202 -12.29 -7.39 2.54
CA ARG A 202 -12.10 -8.84 2.42
C ARG A 202 -12.56 -9.33 1.05
N GLN A 203 -13.72 -8.89 0.58
CA GLN A 203 -14.23 -9.25 -0.74
C GLN A 203 -13.30 -8.81 -1.86
N VAL A 204 -12.71 -7.60 -1.79
CA VAL A 204 -11.71 -7.12 -2.76
C VAL A 204 -10.49 -8.06 -2.79
N ILE A 205 -9.99 -8.49 -1.64
CA ILE A 205 -8.85 -9.41 -1.56
C ILE A 205 -9.17 -10.75 -2.21
N GLU A 206 -10.32 -11.34 -1.86
CA GLU A 206 -10.76 -12.64 -2.36
C GLU A 206 -11.03 -12.60 -3.87
N THR A 207 -11.69 -11.54 -4.36
CA THR A 207 -11.96 -11.35 -5.79
C THR A 207 -10.65 -11.20 -6.58
N ASN A 208 -9.71 -10.38 -6.12
CA ASN A 208 -8.40 -10.26 -6.77
C ASN A 208 -7.63 -11.58 -6.78
N ALA A 209 -7.65 -12.32 -5.68
CA ALA A 209 -6.98 -13.62 -5.60
C ALA A 209 -7.60 -14.62 -6.60
N LYS A 210 -8.93 -14.63 -6.72
CA LYS A 210 -9.66 -15.45 -7.69
C LYS A 210 -9.30 -15.05 -9.13
N ASN A 211 -9.42 -13.77 -9.48
CA ASN A 211 -9.16 -13.26 -10.83
C ASN A 211 -7.70 -13.48 -11.26
N LEU A 212 -6.76 -13.40 -10.33
CA LEU A 212 -5.34 -13.67 -10.57
C LEU A 212 -4.97 -15.15 -10.41
N ASN A 213 -5.92 -16.03 -10.12
CA ASN A 213 -5.70 -17.46 -9.90
C ASN A 213 -4.60 -17.71 -8.82
N ILE A 214 -4.72 -17.02 -7.67
CA ILE A 214 -3.82 -17.19 -6.53
C ILE A 214 -4.56 -18.00 -5.45
N PRO A 215 -4.12 -19.23 -5.11
CA PRO A 215 -4.79 -20.06 -4.11
C PRO A 215 -4.42 -19.55 -2.70
N ILE A 216 -5.21 -18.63 -2.17
CA ILE A 216 -4.99 -18.03 -0.86
C ILE A 216 -5.55 -18.89 0.28
N THR A 217 -4.86 -18.88 1.42
CA THR A 217 -5.35 -19.37 2.71
C THR A 217 -5.54 -18.17 3.62
N ILE A 218 -6.78 -17.95 4.08
CA ILE A 218 -7.10 -16.82 4.97
C ILE A 218 -7.19 -17.34 6.40
N PHE A 219 -6.57 -16.63 7.34
CA PHE A 219 -6.73 -16.84 8.76
C PHE A 219 -7.06 -15.52 9.47
N GLU A 220 -7.90 -15.60 10.48
CA GLU A 220 -8.45 -14.44 11.18
C GLU A 220 -7.70 -14.17 12.48
N SER A 221 -7.70 -12.91 12.91
CA SER A 221 -7.18 -12.50 14.22
C SER A 221 -7.85 -11.21 14.68
N ASP A 222 -7.97 -11.02 16.00
CA ASP A 222 -8.61 -9.86 16.62
C ASP A 222 -7.62 -8.68 16.85
N ILE A 223 -6.61 -8.56 15.98
CA ILE A 223 -5.55 -7.55 16.16
C ILE A 223 -6.10 -6.14 16.14
N PHE A 224 -7.05 -5.84 15.25
CA PHE A 224 -7.62 -4.49 15.17
C PHE A 224 -8.38 -4.12 16.44
N GLU A 225 -9.09 -5.06 17.06
CA GLU A 225 -9.76 -4.83 18.35
C GLU A 225 -8.73 -4.61 19.47
N SER A 226 -7.69 -5.44 19.52
CA SER A 226 -6.64 -5.36 20.53
C SER A 226 -5.84 -4.05 20.49
N VAL A 227 -5.68 -3.45 19.30
CA VAL A 227 -4.88 -2.22 19.10
C VAL A 227 -5.73 -0.96 19.12
N PHE A 228 -7.06 -1.07 18.96
CA PHE A 228 -7.98 0.07 18.86
C PHE A 228 -7.93 1.01 20.08
N HIS A 229 -7.64 0.48 21.27
CA HIS A 229 -7.61 1.23 22.53
C HIS A 229 -6.20 1.75 22.91
N VAL A 230 -5.19 1.60 22.03
CA VAL A 230 -3.81 1.98 22.33
C VAL A 230 -3.53 3.39 21.80
N GLU A 231 -3.31 4.35 22.71
CA GLU A 231 -3.07 5.75 22.37
C GLU A 231 -1.68 6.00 21.75
N LYS A 232 -0.64 5.23 22.13
CA LYS A 232 0.73 5.43 21.66
C LYS A 232 1.11 4.46 20.54
N SER A 233 1.33 4.99 19.32
CA SER A 233 1.85 4.25 18.16
C SER A 233 1.05 2.98 17.80
N PRO A 234 -0.29 3.06 17.60
CA PRO A 234 -1.10 1.88 17.31
C PRO A 234 -0.65 1.15 16.03
N CYS A 235 -0.20 1.88 15.01
CA CYS A 235 0.32 1.30 13.76
C CYS A 235 1.58 0.44 13.97
N TYR A 236 2.50 0.86 14.85
CA TYR A 236 3.70 0.08 15.17
C TYR A 236 3.33 -1.22 15.88
N LEU A 237 2.45 -1.15 16.87
CA LEU A 237 2.00 -2.32 17.61
C LEU A 237 1.24 -3.29 16.69
N CYS A 238 0.34 -2.78 15.87
CA CYS A 238 -0.38 -3.56 14.87
C CYS A 238 0.59 -4.29 13.93
N ALA A 239 1.58 -3.59 13.36
CA ALA A 239 2.57 -4.19 12.47
C ALA A 239 3.40 -5.29 13.17
N ARG A 240 3.75 -5.09 14.45
CA ARG A 240 4.49 -6.06 15.25
C ARG A 240 3.64 -7.31 15.53
N MET A 241 2.40 -7.14 15.96
CA MET A 241 1.47 -8.26 16.23
C MET A 241 1.18 -9.04 14.95
N ARG A 242 0.87 -8.34 13.85
CA ARG A 242 0.63 -8.96 12.54
C ARG A 242 1.81 -9.85 12.12
N ARG A 243 3.03 -9.38 12.29
CA ARG A 243 4.22 -10.15 11.96
C ARG A 243 4.35 -11.40 12.82
N GLY A 244 4.06 -11.30 14.12
CA GLY A 244 4.07 -12.45 15.04
C GLY A 244 3.07 -13.53 14.62
N HIS A 245 1.84 -13.13 14.30
CA HIS A 245 0.80 -14.06 13.81
C HIS A 245 1.16 -14.70 12.47
N LEU A 246 1.73 -13.92 11.52
CA LEU A 246 2.21 -14.45 10.25
C LEU A 246 3.29 -15.53 10.44
N TYR A 247 4.27 -15.30 11.33
CA TYR A 247 5.28 -16.29 11.64
C TYR A 247 4.68 -17.56 12.27
N SER A 248 3.76 -17.39 13.22
CA SER A 248 3.08 -18.50 13.89
C SER A 248 2.33 -19.40 12.89
N GLN A 249 1.52 -18.79 12.03
CA GLN A 249 0.76 -19.51 11.01
C GLN A 249 1.64 -20.15 9.94
N ALA A 250 2.65 -19.43 9.46
CA ALA A 250 3.58 -19.96 8.49
C ALA A 250 4.31 -21.20 9.05
N LYS A 251 4.75 -21.14 10.31
CA LYS A 251 5.39 -22.27 10.99
C LYS A 251 4.45 -23.46 11.18
N ALA A 252 3.17 -23.21 11.52
CA ALA A 252 2.15 -24.25 11.64
C ALA A 252 1.88 -24.97 10.30
N LEU A 253 2.03 -24.27 9.17
CA LEU A 253 1.94 -24.82 7.82
C LEU A 253 3.26 -25.45 7.31
N GLY A 254 4.25 -25.60 8.18
CA GLY A 254 5.55 -26.18 7.83
C GLY A 254 6.43 -25.26 6.97
N CYS A 255 6.14 -23.95 6.92
CA CYS A 255 7.01 -23.00 6.25
C CYS A 255 8.22 -22.65 7.13
N ASN A 256 9.38 -22.45 6.49
CA ASN A 256 10.60 -21.94 7.14
C ASN A 256 10.88 -20.48 6.79
N LYS A 257 10.13 -19.90 5.86
CA LYS A 257 10.27 -18.49 5.46
C LYS A 257 8.93 -17.79 5.33
N ILE A 258 8.92 -16.47 5.64
CA ILE A 258 7.85 -15.55 5.26
C ILE A 258 8.37 -14.54 4.24
N ALA A 259 7.64 -14.32 3.15
CA ALA A 259 7.94 -13.32 2.13
C ALA A 259 7.02 -12.10 2.29
N LEU A 260 7.61 -10.91 2.39
CA LEU A 260 6.90 -9.63 2.51
C LEU A 260 7.16 -8.76 1.28
N GLY A 261 6.11 -8.07 0.82
CA GLY A 261 6.09 -7.28 -0.42
C GLY A 261 6.76 -5.90 -0.33
N HIS A 262 7.84 -5.75 0.47
CA HIS A 262 8.60 -4.50 0.49
C HIS A 262 9.46 -4.39 -0.78
N HIS A 263 9.45 -3.20 -1.37
CA HIS A 263 10.12 -2.91 -2.64
C HIS A 263 11.29 -1.92 -2.48
N TYR A 264 11.98 -1.60 -3.57
CA TYR A 264 13.16 -0.73 -3.59
C TYR A 264 12.92 0.63 -2.93
N ASP A 265 11.78 1.25 -3.20
CA ASP A 265 11.46 2.58 -2.69
C ASP A 265 11.26 2.54 -1.16
N ASP A 266 10.66 1.48 -0.61
CA ASP A 266 10.61 1.27 0.86
C ASP A 266 12.00 1.21 1.51
N VAL A 267 12.98 0.63 0.80
CA VAL A 267 14.36 0.50 1.28
C VAL A 267 15.01 1.86 1.39
N ILE A 268 14.97 2.67 0.31
CA ILE A 268 15.60 4.02 0.31
C ILE A 268 14.90 4.98 1.27
N GLU A 269 13.58 4.91 1.39
CA GLU A 269 12.82 5.64 2.40
C GLU A 269 13.26 5.26 3.82
N THR A 270 13.44 3.96 4.09
CA THR A 270 13.88 3.47 5.41
C THR A 270 15.29 3.92 5.76
N ILE A 271 16.22 3.97 4.80
CA ILE A 271 17.58 4.50 4.99
C ILE A 271 17.52 5.95 5.44
N LEU A 272 16.83 6.81 4.69
CA LEU A 272 16.72 8.23 5.04
C LEU A 272 15.94 8.47 6.33
N MET A 273 14.87 7.71 6.59
CA MET A 273 14.16 7.77 7.88
C MET A 273 15.08 7.43 9.05
N GLY A 274 15.93 6.42 8.90
CA GLY A 274 16.93 6.06 9.90
C GLY A 274 17.89 7.21 10.20
N MET A 275 18.38 7.89 9.18
CA MET A 275 19.30 9.02 9.29
C MET A 275 18.62 10.26 9.86
N LEU A 276 17.50 10.68 9.31
CA LEU A 276 16.84 11.97 9.62
C LEU A 276 16.09 11.94 10.95
N TYR A 277 15.50 10.81 11.33
CA TYR A 277 14.66 10.73 12.53
C TYR A 277 15.17 9.74 13.58
N GLY A 278 16.06 8.82 13.21
CA GLY A 278 16.59 7.80 14.10
C GLY A 278 18.06 8.00 14.50
N ALA A 279 18.78 8.97 13.91
CA ALA A 279 20.22 9.17 14.07
C ALA A 279 21.02 7.86 13.83
N GLN A 280 20.60 7.05 12.86
CA GLN A 280 21.18 5.75 12.54
C GLN A 280 21.32 5.56 11.04
N VAL A 281 22.49 5.07 10.61
CA VAL A 281 22.69 4.58 9.24
C VAL A 281 22.36 3.09 9.25
N GLN A 282 21.17 2.75 8.80
CA GLN A 282 20.67 1.38 8.72
C GLN A 282 19.68 1.22 7.59
N THR A 283 19.50 -0.02 7.14
CA THR A 283 18.55 -0.34 6.08
C THR A 283 17.57 -1.43 6.50
N MET A 284 16.56 -1.61 5.68
CA MET A 284 15.69 -2.77 5.70
C MET A 284 16.42 -3.94 5.02
N MET A 285 16.88 -4.93 5.78
CA MET A 285 17.65 -6.05 5.21
C MET A 285 16.80 -6.89 4.22
N PRO A 286 17.38 -7.36 3.09
CA PRO A 286 16.68 -8.20 2.13
C PRO A 286 16.23 -9.55 2.71
N LYS A 287 16.98 -10.08 3.69
CA LYS A 287 16.59 -11.24 4.51
C LYS A 287 17.11 -11.09 5.94
N LEU A 288 16.40 -11.71 6.87
CA LEU A 288 16.83 -11.76 8.28
C LEU A 288 16.20 -12.96 9.00
N HIS A 289 16.96 -13.56 9.92
CA HIS A 289 16.43 -14.56 10.81
C HIS A 289 15.46 -13.96 11.83
N SER A 290 14.43 -14.71 12.16
CA SER A 290 13.51 -14.30 13.22
C SER A 290 14.17 -14.51 14.59
N THR A 291 14.12 -13.49 15.44
CA THR A 291 14.62 -13.60 16.83
C THR A 291 13.66 -14.36 17.74
N ASN A 292 12.38 -14.40 17.42
CA ASN A 292 11.33 -14.98 18.27
C ASN A 292 10.79 -16.32 17.75
N PHE A 293 11.11 -16.68 16.50
CA PHE A 293 10.66 -17.92 15.86
C PHE A 293 11.87 -18.65 15.30
N GLU A 294 12.43 -19.54 16.10
CA GLU A 294 13.60 -20.31 15.72
C GLU A 294 13.39 -21.08 14.42
N GLY A 295 14.38 -21.04 13.53
CA GLY A 295 14.35 -21.67 12.22
C GLY A 295 13.54 -20.91 11.16
N MET A 296 12.94 -19.77 11.50
CA MET A 296 12.18 -18.93 10.56
C MET A 296 13.02 -17.77 10.02
N GLU A 297 12.86 -17.48 8.75
CA GLU A 297 13.50 -16.36 8.04
C GLU A 297 12.45 -15.43 7.41
N LEU A 298 12.70 -14.14 7.42
CA LEU A 298 11.94 -13.15 6.64
C LEU A 298 12.71 -12.79 5.38
N ILE A 299 12.04 -12.78 4.23
CA ILE A 299 12.63 -12.39 2.96
C ILE A 299 11.81 -11.27 2.29
N ARG A 300 12.49 -10.45 1.46
CA ARG A 300 11.90 -9.34 0.70
C ARG A 300 12.21 -9.47 -0.78
N PRO A 301 11.46 -10.27 -1.52
CA PRO A 301 11.77 -10.60 -2.92
C PRO A 301 11.67 -9.42 -3.89
N LEU A 302 10.86 -8.39 -3.55
CA LEU A 302 10.72 -7.17 -4.37
C LEU A 302 11.81 -6.11 -4.10
N TYR A 303 12.85 -6.43 -3.32
CA TYR A 303 13.88 -5.51 -2.84
C TYR A 303 14.52 -4.64 -3.90
N LEU A 304 14.64 -5.12 -5.14
CA LEU A 304 15.21 -4.40 -6.29
C LEU A 304 14.15 -3.90 -7.28
N VAL A 305 12.86 -4.13 -7.03
CA VAL A 305 11.75 -3.71 -7.91
C VAL A 305 11.28 -2.32 -7.49
N ARG A 306 11.09 -1.42 -8.46
CA ARG A 306 10.61 -0.04 -8.21
C ARG A 306 9.10 0.01 -8.05
N GLU A 307 8.61 0.88 -7.17
CA GLU A 307 7.17 1.10 -6.97
C GLU A 307 6.47 1.52 -8.26
N ASP A 308 7.10 2.41 -9.04
CA ASP A 308 6.53 2.90 -10.30
C ASP A 308 6.38 1.78 -11.35
N ASP A 309 7.29 0.81 -11.36
CA ASP A 309 7.16 -0.36 -12.24
C ASP A 309 6.01 -1.28 -11.78
N ILE A 310 5.76 -1.37 -10.47
CA ILE A 310 4.60 -2.10 -9.91
C ILE A 310 3.30 -1.39 -10.27
N LYS A 311 3.24 -0.06 -10.14
CA LYS A 311 2.09 0.75 -10.56
C LYS A 311 1.82 0.59 -12.06
N ALA A 312 2.86 0.71 -12.88
CA ALA A 312 2.73 0.54 -14.34
C ALA A 312 2.23 -0.85 -14.72
N TRP A 313 2.64 -1.92 -13.98
CA TRP A 313 2.11 -3.27 -14.18
C TRP A 313 0.63 -3.36 -13.80
N ARG A 314 0.23 -2.79 -12.66
CA ARG A 314 -1.16 -2.71 -12.22
C ARG A 314 -2.04 -2.04 -13.28
N ASP A 315 -1.62 -0.86 -13.75
CA ASP A 315 -2.38 -0.03 -14.68
C ASP A 315 -2.50 -0.69 -16.07
N ALA A 316 -1.41 -1.29 -16.53
CA ALA A 316 -1.39 -2.00 -17.82
C ALA A 316 -2.25 -3.27 -17.86
N ASN A 317 -2.61 -3.81 -16.72
CA ASN A 317 -3.49 -4.98 -16.59
C ASN A 317 -4.86 -4.61 -16.02
N HIS A 318 -5.19 -3.32 -15.89
CA HIS A 318 -6.45 -2.82 -15.34
C HIS A 318 -6.80 -3.43 -13.97
N LEU A 319 -5.77 -3.60 -13.12
CA LEU A 319 -5.93 -4.20 -11.81
C LEU A 319 -6.24 -3.15 -10.76
N HIS A 320 -7.18 -3.47 -9.87
CA HIS A 320 -7.59 -2.61 -8.78
C HIS A 320 -7.34 -3.31 -7.45
N PHE A 321 -6.60 -2.66 -6.56
CA PHE A 321 -6.21 -3.20 -5.26
C PHE A 321 -6.61 -2.26 -4.13
N ILE A 322 -6.74 -2.79 -2.92
CA ILE A 322 -6.91 -1.96 -1.73
C ILE A 322 -5.59 -1.30 -1.35
N GLN A 323 -5.64 -0.02 -1.01
CA GLN A 323 -4.46 0.72 -0.54
C GLN A 323 -4.11 0.32 0.89
N CYS A 324 -5.08 0.39 1.77
CA CYS A 324 -4.96 -0.01 3.17
C CYS A 324 -6.29 -0.59 3.65
N ALA A 325 -6.24 -1.82 4.13
CA ALA A 325 -7.40 -2.50 4.69
C ALA A 325 -7.63 -2.16 6.18
N CYS A 326 -6.85 -1.24 6.75
CA CYS A 326 -6.88 -0.88 8.16
C CYS A 326 -8.14 -0.04 8.48
N LYS A 327 -8.86 -0.40 9.54
CA LYS A 327 -9.98 0.41 10.08
C LYS A 327 -9.51 1.79 10.58
N PHE A 328 -8.22 1.91 10.97
CA PHE A 328 -7.65 3.17 11.46
C PHE A 328 -7.44 4.22 10.37
N THR A 329 -7.46 3.87 9.08
CA THR A 329 -7.35 4.87 8.01
C THR A 329 -8.57 5.77 7.90
N ASP A 330 -9.69 5.39 8.48
CA ASP A 330 -10.91 6.21 8.51
C ASP A 330 -10.95 7.17 9.72
N THR A 331 -10.14 6.89 10.77
CA THR A 331 -10.08 7.66 12.03
C THR A 331 -8.64 7.90 12.48
N CYS A 332 -7.67 7.86 11.54
CA CYS A 332 -6.26 7.89 11.90
C CYS A 332 -5.87 9.21 12.57
N SER A 333 -5.52 9.12 13.87
CA SER A 333 -4.92 10.21 14.65
C SER A 333 -3.54 10.66 14.14
N SER A 334 -3.01 10.02 13.09
CA SER A 334 -1.80 10.49 12.38
C SER A 334 -2.10 11.55 11.31
N CYS A 335 -3.37 11.84 11.04
CA CYS A 335 -3.76 13.03 10.29
C CYS A 335 -4.07 14.14 11.27
N ASP A 336 -3.54 15.32 11.03
CA ASP A 336 -3.93 16.53 11.76
C ASP A 336 -5.43 16.82 11.51
N LYS A 337 -6.01 17.70 12.33
CA LYS A 337 -7.40 18.16 12.17
C LYS A 337 -7.71 18.71 10.77
N ASP A 338 -6.66 19.02 10.01
CA ASP A 338 -6.71 19.53 8.63
C ASP A 338 -6.52 18.43 7.57
N GLY A 339 -6.59 17.13 7.94
CA GLY A 339 -6.53 15.99 7.01
C GLY A 339 -5.15 15.70 6.41
N GLN A 340 -4.09 16.40 6.84
CA GLN A 340 -2.74 16.11 6.37
C GLN A 340 -2.12 14.94 7.15
N SER A 341 -1.64 13.94 6.39
CA SER A 341 -0.91 12.81 6.99
C SER A 341 0.45 13.25 7.51
N ASN A 342 0.63 13.24 8.84
CA ASN A 342 1.92 13.46 9.51
C ASN A 342 2.87 12.26 9.40
N SER A 343 2.75 11.47 8.36
CA SER A 343 3.61 10.30 8.14
C SER A 343 5.03 10.73 7.76
N LYS A 344 6.01 10.43 8.65
CA LYS A 344 7.44 10.65 8.38
C LYS A 344 7.91 9.97 7.08
N ARG A 345 7.29 8.86 6.72
CA ARG A 345 7.56 8.17 5.45
C ARG A 345 7.12 9.01 4.26
N LEU A 346 5.97 9.65 4.31
CA LEU A 346 5.49 10.52 3.24
C LEU A 346 6.39 11.74 3.06
N GLU A 347 6.83 12.34 4.16
CA GLU A 347 7.77 13.46 4.15
C GLU A 347 9.08 13.08 3.46
N VAL A 348 9.66 11.92 3.82
CA VAL A 348 10.89 11.39 3.19
C VAL A 348 10.65 11.06 1.70
N LYS A 349 9.52 10.48 1.35
CA LYS A 349 9.17 10.18 -0.05
C LYS A 349 9.11 11.46 -0.89
N LYS A 350 8.48 12.52 -0.39
CA LYS A 350 8.46 13.84 -1.05
C LYS A 350 9.88 14.40 -1.19
N LEU A 351 10.70 14.32 -0.15
CA LEU A 351 12.10 14.78 -0.18
C LEU A 351 12.91 14.04 -1.25
N ILE A 352 12.82 12.72 -1.31
CA ILE A 352 13.51 11.92 -2.35
C ILE A 352 13.08 12.36 -3.74
N HIS A 353 11.78 12.55 -3.95
CA HIS A 353 11.23 12.96 -5.23
C HIS A 353 11.76 14.36 -5.64
N GLU A 354 11.81 15.32 -4.71
CA GLU A 354 12.37 16.65 -4.99
C GLU A 354 13.86 16.58 -5.34
N LEU A 355 14.65 15.80 -4.61
CA LEU A 355 16.07 15.60 -4.91
C LEU A 355 16.27 14.91 -6.26
N ALA A 356 15.41 13.99 -6.65
CA ALA A 356 15.49 13.28 -7.93
C ALA A 356 15.26 14.20 -9.14
N LYS A 357 14.54 15.33 -9.00
CA LYS A 357 14.36 16.33 -10.06
C LYS A 357 15.68 16.96 -10.49
N THR A 358 16.61 17.15 -9.56
CA THR A 358 17.92 17.78 -9.82
C THR A 358 19.05 16.79 -10.00
N ASN A 359 18.95 15.61 -9.39
CA ASN A 359 19.97 14.56 -9.46
C ASN A 359 19.33 13.20 -9.76
N PRO A 360 19.40 12.71 -11.02
CA PRO A 360 18.80 11.43 -11.42
C PRO A 360 19.45 10.21 -10.75
N PHE A 361 20.61 10.37 -10.10
CA PHE A 361 21.32 9.29 -9.43
C PHE A 361 21.02 9.21 -7.93
N VAL A 362 20.27 10.15 -7.36
CA VAL A 362 20.08 10.28 -5.90
C VAL A 362 19.51 9.02 -5.26
N GLU A 363 18.51 8.42 -5.86
CA GLU A 363 17.88 7.19 -5.34
C GLU A 363 18.87 6.03 -5.32
N GLY A 364 19.61 5.85 -6.41
CA GLY A 364 20.67 4.84 -6.50
C GLY A 364 21.81 5.08 -5.52
N ASN A 365 22.18 6.33 -5.27
CA ASN A 365 23.18 6.70 -4.29
C ASN A 365 22.73 6.43 -2.87
N ILE A 366 21.48 6.75 -2.52
CA ILE A 366 20.90 6.41 -1.21
C ILE A 366 20.92 4.89 -1.00
N PHE A 367 20.46 4.12 -1.98
CA PHE A 367 20.45 2.66 -1.88
C PHE A 367 21.86 2.09 -1.66
N LYS A 368 22.82 2.51 -2.46
CA LYS A 368 24.21 2.03 -2.40
C LYS A 368 24.99 2.52 -1.19
N SER A 369 24.56 3.60 -0.54
CA SER A 369 25.28 4.17 0.61
C SER A 369 25.45 3.17 1.76
N VAL A 370 24.51 2.26 1.93
CA VAL A 370 24.56 1.21 2.97
C VAL A 370 25.29 -0.06 2.53
N GLU A 371 25.64 -0.17 1.25
CA GLU A 371 26.50 -1.23 0.70
C GLU A 371 27.99 -0.82 0.66
N ASN A 372 28.26 0.49 0.71
CA ASN A 372 29.60 1.08 0.59
C ASN A 372 30.01 1.86 1.85
N VAL A 373 29.76 1.27 3.03
CA VAL A 373 30.16 1.88 4.29
C VAL A 373 31.65 1.68 4.51
N ASN A 374 32.42 2.80 4.53
CA ASN A 374 33.83 2.76 4.89
C ASN A 374 34.01 2.97 6.39
N LEU A 375 34.27 1.89 7.11
CA LEU A 375 34.40 1.92 8.58
C LEU A 375 35.58 2.77 9.07
N SER A 376 36.63 2.95 8.27
CA SER A 376 37.78 3.79 8.62
C SER A 376 37.46 5.29 8.67
N THR A 377 36.30 5.71 8.11
CA THR A 377 35.87 7.11 8.09
C THR A 377 34.57 7.33 8.90
N VAL A 378 34.24 6.37 9.77
CA VAL A 378 33.06 6.44 10.65
C VAL A 378 33.53 6.59 12.10
N ILE A 379 33.01 7.59 12.82
CA ILE A 379 33.41 7.87 14.19
C ILE A 379 33.13 6.69 15.13
N ALA A 380 31.99 6.01 14.95
CA ALA A 380 31.63 4.82 15.71
C ALA A 380 30.62 3.98 14.95
N TYR A 381 30.64 2.68 15.17
CA TYR A 381 29.65 1.74 14.65
C TYR A 381 29.30 0.68 15.71
N LYS A 382 28.16 0.01 15.55
CA LYS A 382 27.73 -1.10 16.39
C LYS A 382 27.75 -2.39 15.61
N GLN A 383 28.40 -3.43 16.13
CA GLN A 383 28.40 -4.77 15.59
C GLN A 383 28.11 -5.78 16.71
N ASN A 384 27.13 -6.66 16.53
CA ASN A 384 26.72 -7.67 17.51
C ASN A 384 26.44 -7.10 18.93
N GLY A 385 25.85 -5.88 18.99
CA GLY A 385 25.57 -5.20 20.24
C GLY A 385 26.74 -4.44 20.87
N VAL A 386 27.96 -4.63 20.36
CA VAL A 386 29.18 -3.93 20.81
C VAL A 386 29.36 -2.63 20.02
N LYS A 387 29.65 -1.54 20.71
CA LYS A 387 30.02 -0.27 20.09
C LYS A 387 31.52 -0.23 19.87
N HIS A 388 31.94 0.03 18.65
CA HIS A 388 33.33 0.27 18.24
C HIS A 388 33.50 1.75 17.98
N HIS A 389 34.60 2.34 18.47
CA HIS A 389 34.91 3.75 18.29
C HIS A 389 36.25 3.90 17.57
N PHE A 390 36.43 4.91 16.74
CA PHE A 390 37.68 5.09 15.98
C PHE A 390 38.93 5.18 16.89
N LEU A 391 38.79 5.63 18.14
CA LEU A 391 39.88 5.70 19.11
C LEU A 391 40.33 4.31 19.62
N ASP A 392 39.54 3.26 19.43
CA ASP A 392 39.87 1.94 19.94
C ASP A 392 41.14 1.38 19.27
N ASP A 393 41.41 1.80 18.04
CA ASP A 393 42.54 1.34 17.23
C ASP A 393 43.48 2.48 16.75
N TYR A 394 43.17 3.75 17.07
CA TYR A 394 43.85 4.93 16.54
C TYR A 394 45.36 4.97 16.78
N ASP A 395 45.81 4.53 17.96
CA ASP A 395 47.22 4.51 18.35
C ASP A 395 47.87 3.11 18.19
N LYS A 396 47.23 2.18 17.49
CA LYS A 396 47.72 0.80 17.30
C LYS A 396 48.36 0.58 15.92
N GLU A 397 48.46 1.62 15.06
CA GLU A 397 49.17 1.55 13.76
C GLU A 397 50.69 1.70 13.90
#